data_1a0a835f450e0f6eb03ecb699cba1b08
#
_entry.id   1a0a835f450e0f6eb03ecb699cba1b08
#
_cell.length_a   1.000
_cell.length_b   1.000
_cell.length_c   1.000
_cell.angle_alpha   90.00
_cell.angle_beta   90.00
_cell.angle_gamma   90.00
#
_symmetry.space_group_name_H-M   'P 1'
#
loop_
_entity.id
_entity.type
_entity.pdbx_description
1 polymer ?
#
loop_
_entity_poly.entity_id
_entity_poly.type
_entity_poly.pdbx_seq_one_letter_code
_entity_poly.pdbx_strand_id
1 'polypeptide(L)'
;MSTVALKDIKFGGVKLSIPEVWNVVTEAYTEPDGRECAMIDISAEEGDPRSIVISYGPMPEGSDAIMEAGGTYEELIGEIGPEMEDDPLNEYDFIGTTGYGFEVPTEDNMACNFICVAIGSQSQLEAGADCKLFTILTTAKSYEDIDDLLDIVEQNISFE
;
A
#
# COMPACT_ATOMS: atom_id res chain seq x y z
N MET A 1 3.73 14.97 -27.37
CA MET A 1 3.33 14.27 -26.15
C MET A 1 4.40 13.25 -25.77
N SER A 2 5.01 13.45 -24.62
CA SER A 2 6.06 12.52 -24.18
C SER A 2 5.42 11.32 -23.51
N THR A 3 5.82 10.13 -23.92
CA THR A 3 5.42 8.90 -23.25
C THR A 3 6.49 8.57 -22.22
N VAL A 4 6.09 8.40 -20.97
CA VAL A 4 7.03 8.03 -19.92
C VAL A 4 7.40 6.56 -20.10
N ALA A 5 8.70 6.28 -20.20
CA ALA A 5 9.18 4.91 -20.25
C ALA A 5 8.96 4.23 -18.90
N LEU A 6 8.46 2.99 -18.93
CA LEU A 6 8.19 2.20 -17.74
C LEU A 6 9.18 1.06 -17.62
N LYS A 7 9.45 0.66 -16.38
CA LYS A 7 10.20 -0.57 -16.09
C LYS A 7 9.33 -1.51 -15.28
N ASP A 8 9.51 -2.81 -15.50
CA ASP A 8 8.78 -3.84 -14.79
C ASP A 8 9.52 -4.24 -13.52
N ILE A 9 8.76 -4.38 -12.43
CA ILE A 9 9.26 -4.87 -11.15
C ILE A 9 8.52 -6.14 -10.84
N LYS A 10 9.26 -7.18 -10.42
CA LYS A 10 8.69 -8.44 -9.99
C LYS A 10 9.40 -8.87 -8.72
N PHE A 11 8.67 -8.95 -7.62
CA PHE A 11 9.25 -9.33 -6.32
C PHE A 11 8.16 -9.84 -5.39
N GLY A 12 8.42 -10.96 -4.74
CA GLY A 12 7.56 -11.49 -3.68
C GLY A 12 6.13 -11.82 -4.09
N GLY A 13 5.88 -12.10 -5.37
CA GLY A 13 4.54 -12.37 -5.88
C GLY A 13 3.81 -11.15 -6.41
N VAL A 14 4.45 -9.98 -6.37
CA VAL A 14 3.90 -8.73 -6.90
C VAL A 14 4.62 -8.37 -8.19
N LYS A 15 3.85 -7.99 -9.20
CA LYS A 15 4.39 -7.53 -10.48
C LYS A 15 3.75 -6.19 -10.82
N LEU A 16 4.56 -5.17 -11.09
CA LEU A 16 4.04 -3.87 -11.49
C LEU A 16 5.02 -3.13 -12.39
N SER A 17 4.51 -2.09 -13.06
CA SER A 17 5.32 -1.22 -13.91
C SER A 17 5.28 0.20 -13.36
N ILE A 18 6.44 0.84 -13.28
CA ILE A 18 6.58 2.21 -12.78
C ILE A 18 7.48 3.01 -13.73
N PRO A 19 7.49 4.35 -13.62
CA PRO A 19 8.42 5.15 -14.43
C PRO A 19 9.86 4.66 -14.25
N GLU A 20 10.55 4.50 -15.38
CA GLU A 20 11.90 3.91 -15.42
C GLU A 20 12.92 4.69 -14.56
N VAL A 21 12.75 6.01 -14.45
CA VAL A 21 13.67 6.88 -13.71
C VAL A 21 13.47 6.84 -12.20
N TRP A 22 12.41 6.20 -11.72
CA TRP A 22 12.17 6.10 -10.28
C TRP A 22 13.07 5.02 -9.67
N ASN A 23 13.42 5.21 -8.39
CA ASN A 23 14.25 4.29 -7.64
C ASN A 23 13.39 3.22 -6.95
N VAL A 24 13.90 1.99 -6.93
CA VAL A 24 13.19 0.86 -6.29
C VAL A 24 14.15 0.10 -5.40
N VAL A 25 13.72 -0.16 -4.17
CA VAL A 25 14.41 -1.05 -3.24
C VAL A 25 13.44 -2.16 -2.86
N THR A 26 13.88 -3.40 -2.97
CA THR A 26 13.05 -4.56 -2.59
C THR A 26 13.70 -5.27 -1.41
N GLU A 27 12.88 -5.76 -0.49
CA GLU A 27 13.36 -6.45 0.70
C GLU A 27 12.36 -7.54 1.11
N ALA A 28 12.87 -8.73 1.40
CA ALA A 28 12.08 -9.78 2.02
C ALA A 28 12.29 -9.70 3.53
N TYR A 29 11.22 -9.82 4.31
CA TYR A 29 11.29 -9.74 5.77
C TYR A 29 10.37 -10.77 6.40
N THR A 30 10.67 -11.11 7.65
CA THR A 30 9.85 -12.05 8.43
C THR A 30 9.19 -11.30 9.59
N GLU A 31 7.88 -11.41 9.68
CA GLU A 31 7.11 -10.82 10.78
C GLU A 31 7.35 -11.62 12.08
N PRO A 32 7.11 -11.00 13.26
CA PRO A 32 7.29 -11.70 14.53
C PRO A 32 6.49 -13.00 14.67
N ASP A 33 5.39 -13.14 13.94
CA ASP A 33 4.56 -14.36 13.94
C ASP A 33 5.06 -15.43 12.94
N GLY A 34 6.20 -15.18 12.26
CA GLY A 34 6.80 -16.14 11.34
C GLY A 34 6.37 -15.98 9.88
N ARG A 35 5.48 -15.05 9.56
CA ARG A 35 5.05 -14.83 8.18
C ARG A 35 6.18 -14.23 7.35
N GLU A 36 6.41 -14.78 6.16
CA GLU A 36 7.39 -14.23 5.22
C GLU A 36 6.68 -13.25 4.29
N CYS A 37 7.17 -12.02 4.28
CA CYS A 37 6.56 -10.92 3.52
C CYS A 37 7.59 -10.27 2.60
N ALA A 38 7.09 -9.56 1.59
CA ALA A 38 7.91 -8.80 0.67
C ALA A 38 7.57 -7.31 0.77
N MET A 39 8.57 -6.46 0.67
CA MET A 39 8.41 -5.01 0.65
C MET A 39 9.02 -4.43 -0.62
N ILE A 40 8.30 -3.52 -1.26
CA ILE A 40 8.79 -2.78 -2.42
C ILE A 40 8.70 -1.30 -2.07
N ASP A 41 9.85 -0.65 -1.96
CA ASP A 41 9.95 0.78 -1.64
C ASP A 41 10.30 1.53 -2.93
N ILE A 42 9.40 2.38 -3.37
CA ILE A 42 9.53 3.13 -4.62
C ILE A 42 9.62 4.62 -4.29
N SER A 43 10.66 5.27 -4.79
CA SER A 43 10.85 6.71 -4.63
C SER A 43 10.96 7.35 -6.01
N ALA A 44 10.30 8.50 -6.19
CA ALA A 44 10.45 9.27 -7.41
C ALA A 44 11.87 9.84 -7.49
N GLU A 45 12.16 10.60 -8.56
CA GLU A 45 13.48 11.20 -8.75
C GLU A 45 13.87 12.11 -7.57
N GLU A 46 15.19 12.32 -7.41
CA GLU A 46 15.70 13.23 -6.39
C GLU A 46 15.03 14.61 -6.51
N GLY A 47 14.57 15.15 -5.38
CA GLY A 47 13.84 16.40 -5.33
C GLY A 47 12.34 16.27 -5.49
N ASP A 48 11.84 15.08 -5.85
CA ASP A 48 10.42 14.78 -5.95
C ASP A 48 10.01 14.00 -4.69
N PRO A 49 9.08 14.52 -3.88
CA PRO A 49 8.73 13.88 -2.60
C PRO A 49 7.81 12.66 -2.74
N ARG A 50 7.36 12.33 -3.94
CA ARG A 50 6.44 11.20 -4.13
C ARG A 50 7.12 9.88 -3.80
N SER A 51 6.43 9.04 -3.02
CA SER A 51 6.91 7.71 -2.68
C SER A 51 5.75 6.73 -2.55
N ILE A 52 6.05 5.46 -2.78
CA ILE A 52 5.10 4.36 -2.66
C ILE A 52 5.82 3.24 -1.91
N VAL A 53 5.22 2.77 -0.82
CA VAL A 53 5.72 1.59 -0.11
C VAL A 53 4.65 0.51 -0.16
N ILE A 54 4.99 -0.63 -0.75
CA ILE A 54 4.09 -1.77 -0.89
C ILE A 54 4.58 -2.90 -0.02
N SER A 55 3.68 -3.56 0.70
CA SER A 55 3.98 -4.82 1.34
C SER A 55 2.98 -5.89 0.91
N TYR A 56 3.43 -7.13 0.82
CA TYR A 56 2.61 -8.25 0.37
C TYR A 56 3.08 -9.53 1.04
N GLY A 57 2.15 -10.25 1.63
CA GLY A 57 2.44 -11.51 2.29
C GLY A 57 1.16 -12.16 2.79
N PRO A 58 1.29 -13.29 3.52
CA PRO A 58 0.11 -13.95 4.08
C PRO A 58 -0.64 -13.05 5.05
N MET A 59 -1.97 -13.13 5.02
CA MET A 59 -2.81 -12.44 6.01
C MET A 59 -2.53 -13.04 7.40
N PRO A 60 -2.38 -12.21 8.46
CA PRO A 60 -2.25 -12.75 9.82
C PRO A 60 -3.46 -13.59 10.19
N GLU A 61 -3.22 -14.68 10.91
CA GLU A 61 -4.30 -15.57 11.37
C GLU A 61 -5.27 -14.78 12.26
N GLY A 62 -6.57 -14.90 11.95
CA GLY A 62 -7.61 -14.22 12.72
C GLY A 62 -7.76 -12.73 12.42
N SER A 63 -7.06 -12.21 11.41
CA SER A 63 -7.11 -10.80 11.03
C SER A 63 -7.80 -10.60 9.67
N ASP A 64 -8.10 -9.36 9.35
CA ASP A 64 -8.64 -8.96 8.04
C ASP A 64 -8.12 -7.56 7.66
N ALA A 65 -8.47 -7.08 6.47
CA ALA A 65 -8.00 -5.79 5.98
C ALA A 65 -8.43 -4.63 6.88
N ILE A 66 -9.63 -4.70 7.47
CA ILE A 66 -10.13 -3.66 8.37
C ILE A 66 -9.28 -3.59 9.64
N MET A 67 -8.99 -4.72 10.26
CA MET A 67 -8.18 -4.80 11.47
C MET A 67 -6.75 -4.31 11.20
N GLU A 68 -6.17 -4.70 10.08
CA GLU A 68 -4.81 -4.28 9.71
C GLU A 68 -4.74 -2.78 9.42
N ALA A 69 -5.73 -2.23 8.74
CA ALA A 69 -5.79 -0.79 8.48
C ALA A 69 -5.95 0.00 9.80
N GLY A 70 -6.80 -0.48 10.70
CA GLY A 70 -7.00 0.15 12.01
C GLY A 70 -5.74 0.15 12.87
N GLY A 71 -5.02 -0.97 12.88
CA GLY A 71 -3.75 -1.07 13.62
C GLY A 71 -2.68 -0.13 13.05
N THR A 72 -2.58 -0.02 11.74
CA THR A 72 -1.64 0.90 11.10
C THR A 72 -2.01 2.35 11.39
N TYR A 73 -3.30 2.69 11.38
CA TYR A 73 -3.76 4.02 11.74
C TYR A 73 -3.31 4.40 13.15
N GLU A 74 -3.50 3.51 14.13
CA GLU A 74 -3.09 3.76 15.50
C GLU A 74 -1.59 3.99 15.62
N GLU A 75 -0.77 3.20 14.91
CA GLU A 75 0.67 3.37 14.90
C GLU A 75 1.09 4.72 14.31
N LEU A 76 0.54 5.09 13.15
CA LEU A 76 0.89 6.35 12.49
C LEU A 76 0.42 7.56 13.28
N ILE A 77 -0.79 7.52 13.83
CA ILE A 77 -1.32 8.63 14.63
C ILE A 77 -0.50 8.81 15.91
N GLY A 78 -0.05 7.72 16.51
CA GLY A 78 0.86 7.78 17.65
C GLY A 78 2.18 8.48 17.35
N GLU A 79 2.68 8.37 16.10
CA GLU A 79 3.92 9.00 15.67
C GLU A 79 3.74 10.46 15.27
N ILE A 80 2.66 10.80 14.54
CA ILE A 80 2.46 12.14 13.99
C ILE A 80 1.57 13.04 14.86
N GLY A 81 0.86 12.48 15.86
CA GLY A 81 0.19 13.21 16.92
C GLY A 81 -1.16 13.86 16.65
N PRO A 82 -1.85 13.71 15.51
CA PRO A 82 -3.21 14.24 15.39
C PRO A 82 -4.18 13.46 16.29
N GLU A 83 -5.35 14.04 16.58
CA GLU A 83 -6.37 13.35 17.35
C GLU A 83 -6.95 12.18 16.53
N MET A 84 -7.19 11.06 17.18
CA MET A 84 -7.84 9.92 16.56
C MET A 84 -9.34 10.18 16.39
N GLU A 85 -9.86 9.85 15.21
CA GLU A 85 -11.29 9.88 14.94
C GLU A 85 -11.93 8.57 15.42
N ASP A 86 -13.23 8.60 15.74
CA ASP A 86 -13.97 7.40 16.16
C ASP A 86 -14.04 6.35 15.07
N ASP A 87 -14.14 6.77 13.79
CA ASP A 87 -14.17 5.88 12.64
C ASP A 87 -13.28 6.46 11.54
N PRO A 88 -11.96 6.29 11.65
CA PRO A 88 -11.02 6.92 10.72
C PRO A 88 -10.91 6.21 9.38
N LEU A 89 -11.42 5.00 9.23
CA LEU A 89 -11.21 4.20 8.04
C LEU A 89 -12.21 4.53 6.94
N ASN A 90 -11.71 4.59 5.71
CA ASN A 90 -12.49 4.75 4.51
C ASN A 90 -12.47 3.47 3.69
N GLU A 91 -13.50 3.24 2.89
CA GLU A 91 -13.49 2.16 1.92
C GLU A 91 -12.97 2.70 0.59
N TYR A 92 -12.13 1.89 -0.06
CA TYR A 92 -11.56 2.21 -1.37
C TYR A 92 -11.85 1.08 -2.33
N ASP A 93 -12.23 1.42 -3.55
CA ASP A 93 -12.29 0.46 -4.63
C ASP A 93 -10.92 0.45 -5.31
N PHE A 94 -10.13 -0.57 -5.04
CA PHE A 94 -8.74 -0.64 -5.47
C PHE A 94 -8.42 -2.04 -5.97
N ILE A 95 -7.82 -2.12 -7.15
CA ILE A 95 -7.48 -3.37 -7.85
C ILE A 95 -8.63 -4.37 -7.93
N GLY A 96 -9.83 -3.85 -8.18
CA GLY A 96 -11.02 -4.67 -8.38
C GLY A 96 -11.65 -5.24 -7.11
N THR A 97 -11.25 -4.77 -5.93
CA THR A 97 -11.78 -5.23 -4.66
C THR A 97 -11.93 -4.06 -3.68
N THR A 98 -12.61 -4.30 -2.57
CA THR A 98 -12.77 -3.26 -1.54
C THR A 98 -11.58 -3.31 -0.59
N GLY A 99 -10.87 -2.18 -0.50
CA GLY A 99 -9.81 -1.98 0.47
C GLY A 99 -10.24 -1.06 1.58
N TYR A 100 -9.47 -1.01 2.66
CA TYR A 100 -9.72 -0.15 3.82
C TYR A 100 -8.47 0.63 4.15
N GLY A 101 -8.63 1.91 4.42
CA GLY A 101 -7.48 2.75 4.71
C GLY A 101 -7.87 4.13 5.18
N PHE A 102 -6.93 5.05 5.10
CA PHE A 102 -7.10 6.39 5.64
C PHE A 102 -6.16 7.39 4.95
N GLU A 103 -6.49 8.66 5.09
CA GLU A 103 -5.67 9.76 4.62
C GLU A 103 -5.29 10.61 5.83
N VAL A 104 -4.00 10.90 5.99
CA VAL A 104 -3.50 11.72 7.09
C VAL A 104 -2.39 12.64 6.60
N PRO A 105 -2.22 13.84 7.17
CA PRO A 105 -1.05 14.66 6.88
C PRO A 105 0.17 14.11 7.60
N THR A 106 1.35 14.28 7.01
CA THR A 106 2.61 13.95 7.67
C THR A 106 3.10 15.13 8.50
N GLU A 107 4.17 14.94 9.30
CA GLU A 107 4.81 16.00 10.05
C GLU A 107 5.30 17.14 9.15
N ASP A 108 5.66 16.83 7.92
CA ASP A 108 6.15 17.83 6.93
C ASP A 108 5.01 18.46 6.13
N ASN A 109 3.76 18.32 6.57
CA ASN A 109 2.57 18.84 5.87
C ASN A 109 2.37 18.23 4.48
N MET A 110 2.86 17.03 4.28
CA MET A 110 2.62 16.28 3.04
C MET A 110 1.37 15.42 3.19
N ALA A 111 0.77 15.04 2.07
CA ALA A 111 -0.35 14.10 2.06
C ALA A 111 0.18 12.68 2.18
N CYS A 112 -0.54 11.85 2.91
CA CYS A 112 -0.23 10.43 3.06
C CYS A 112 -1.52 9.62 3.00
N ASN A 113 -1.51 8.54 2.24
CA ASN A 113 -2.65 7.62 2.12
C ASN A 113 -2.18 6.19 2.34
N PHE A 114 -2.94 5.44 3.11
CA PHE A 114 -2.69 4.03 3.36
C PHE A 114 -3.92 3.20 3.01
N ILE A 115 -3.72 2.11 2.27
CA ILE A 115 -4.80 1.19 1.89
C ILE A 115 -4.34 -0.24 2.15
N CYS A 116 -5.20 -1.03 2.82
CA CYS A 116 -5.04 -2.46 2.99
C CYS A 116 -6.07 -3.19 2.15
N VAL A 117 -5.65 -4.23 1.44
CA VAL A 117 -6.52 -5.05 0.61
C VAL A 117 -6.26 -6.52 0.89
N ALA A 118 -7.32 -7.30 1.05
CA ALA A 118 -7.20 -8.75 1.13
C ALA A 118 -7.24 -9.32 -0.28
N ILE A 119 -6.22 -10.09 -0.64
CA ILE A 119 -6.07 -10.69 -1.97
C ILE A 119 -6.32 -12.20 -1.86
N GLY A 120 -7.26 -12.71 -2.65
CA GLY A 120 -7.57 -14.13 -2.66
C GLY A 120 -8.75 -14.42 -3.58
N SER A 121 -9.08 -15.70 -3.76
CA SER A 121 -10.31 -16.06 -4.46
C SER A 121 -11.52 -15.70 -3.59
N GLN A 122 -12.68 -15.54 -4.22
CA GLN A 122 -13.90 -15.21 -3.49
C GLN A 122 -14.19 -16.23 -2.37
N SER A 123 -13.97 -17.50 -2.62
CA SER A 123 -14.17 -18.52 -1.60
C SER A 123 -13.18 -18.41 -0.45
N GLN A 124 -11.94 -18.05 -0.71
CA GLN A 124 -10.94 -17.79 0.34
C GLN A 124 -11.33 -16.59 1.18
N LEU A 125 -11.77 -15.50 0.55
CA LEU A 125 -12.20 -14.29 1.25
C LEU A 125 -13.41 -14.56 2.15
N GLU A 126 -14.40 -15.31 1.67
CA GLU A 126 -15.59 -15.68 2.44
C GLU A 126 -15.26 -16.60 3.60
N ALA A 127 -14.32 -17.54 3.40
CA ALA A 127 -13.89 -18.46 4.44
C ALA A 127 -12.91 -17.81 5.43
N GLY A 128 -12.34 -16.66 5.10
CA GLY A 128 -11.33 -16.00 5.92
C GLY A 128 -10.02 -16.77 5.99
N ALA A 129 -9.72 -17.60 4.98
CA ALA A 129 -8.59 -18.51 4.99
C ALA A 129 -7.70 -18.31 3.76
N ASP A 130 -6.38 -18.42 3.96
CA ASP A 130 -5.35 -18.40 2.90
C ASP A 130 -5.33 -17.14 2.03
N CYS A 131 -5.86 -16.01 2.55
CA CYS A 131 -5.77 -14.73 1.88
C CYS A 131 -4.38 -14.15 2.03
N LYS A 132 -3.99 -13.30 1.08
CA LYS A 132 -2.80 -12.47 1.18
C LYS A 132 -3.19 -11.08 1.61
N LEU A 133 -2.32 -10.41 2.34
CA LEU A 133 -2.48 -9.01 2.71
C LEU A 133 -1.60 -8.16 1.81
N PHE A 134 -2.20 -7.24 1.09
CA PHE A 134 -1.51 -6.24 0.30
C PHE A 134 -1.72 -4.88 0.96
N THR A 135 -0.63 -4.16 1.20
CA THR A 135 -0.71 -2.80 1.73
C THR A 135 0.04 -1.85 0.80
N ILE A 136 -0.48 -0.64 0.68
CA ILE A 136 0.18 0.42 -0.07
C ILE A 136 0.12 1.71 0.73
N LEU A 137 1.29 2.30 0.96
CA LEU A 137 1.43 3.60 1.62
C LEU A 137 1.99 4.57 0.59
N THR A 138 1.23 5.62 0.28
CA THR A 138 1.66 6.64 -0.68
C THR A 138 1.84 7.97 0.02
N THR A 139 2.87 8.71 -0.39
CA THR A 139 3.18 10.03 0.16
C THR A 139 3.47 10.98 -1.00
N ALA A 140 2.90 12.19 -0.93
CA ALA A 140 3.09 13.23 -1.94
C ALA A 140 2.78 14.59 -1.34
N LYS A 141 2.96 15.67 -2.12
CA LYS A 141 2.67 17.03 -1.65
C LYS A 141 1.18 17.30 -1.48
N SER A 142 0.34 16.60 -2.24
CA SER A 142 -1.11 16.80 -2.21
C SER A 142 -1.84 15.46 -2.41
N TYR A 143 -3.11 15.43 -2.05
CA TYR A 143 -3.95 14.25 -2.27
C TYR A 143 -4.22 14.03 -3.76
N GLU A 144 -4.18 15.07 -4.58
CA GLU A 144 -4.28 14.93 -6.04
C GLU A 144 -3.10 14.12 -6.58
N ASP A 145 -1.88 14.40 -6.10
CA ASP A 145 -0.69 13.61 -6.47
C ASP A 145 -0.80 12.17 -5.95
N ILE A 146 -1.39 11.96 -4.78
CA ILE A 146 -1.66 10.63 -4.23
C ILE A 146 -2.57 9.85 -5.19
N ASP A 147 -3.64 10.45 -5.67
CA ASP A 147 -4.55 9.80 -6.61
C ASP A 147 -3.82 9.37 -7.89
N ASP A 148 -2.92 10.20 -8.39
CA ASP A 148 -2.10 9.87 -9.56
C ASP A 148 -1.18 8.66 -9.29
N LEU A 149 -0.57 8.60 -8.10
CA LEU A 149 0.27 7.46 -7.70
C LEU A 149 -0.54 6.18 -7.61
N LEU A 150 -1.72 6.24 -7.00
CA LEU A 150 -2.60 5.07 -6.89
C LEU A 150 -3.05 4.57 -8.27
N ASP A 151 -3.34 5.48 -9.19
CA ASP A 151 -3.70 5.12 -10.57
C ASP A 151 -2.55 4.39 -11.28
N ILE A 152 -1.32 4.86 -11.12
CA ILE A 152 -0.14 4.21 -11.72
C ILE A 152 -0.04 2.76 -11.23
N VAL A 153 -0.18 2.54 -9.93
CA VAL A 153 -0.11 1.21 -9.35
C VAL A 153 -1.30 0.35 -9.81
N GLU A 154 -2.52 0.86 -9.67
CA GLU A 154 -3.74 0.08 -9.99
C GLU A 154 -3.77 -0.40 -11.43
N GLN A 155 -3.33 0.44 -12.37
CA GLN A 155 -3.35 0.11 -13.79
C GLN A 155 -2.31 -0.94 -14.20
N ASN A 156 -1.25 -1.09 -13.41
CA ASN A 156 -0.08 -1.86 -13.80
C ASN A 156 0.27 -3.01 -12.85
N ILE A 157 -0.50 -3.22 -11.79
CA ILE A 157 -0.17 -4.24 -10.77
C ILE A 157 -0.88 -5.55 -11.06
N SER A 158 -0.19 -6.66 -10.78
CA SER A 158 -0.77 -7.99 -10.79
C SER A 158 -0.07 -8.86 -9.74
N PHE A 159 -0.68 -9.97 -9.41
CA PHE A 159 -0.18 -10.89 -8.38
C PHE A 159 0.01 -12.28 -8.96
N GLU A 160 1.01 -12.96 -8.49
CA GLU A 160 1.27 -14.37 -8.80
C GLU A 160 0.73 -15.29 -7.72
#